data_ebb447a5c08979bb26cc18850faa58b9
#
_entry.id   ebb447a5c08979bb26cc18850faa58b9
#
_cell.length_a   1.000
_cell.length_b   1.000
_cell.length_c   1.000
_cell.angle_alpha   90.00
_cell.angle_beta   90.00
_cell.angle_gamma   90.00
#
_symmetry.space_group_name_H-M   'P 1'
#
loop_
_entity.id
_entity.type
_entity.pdbx_description
1 polymer ?
#
loop_
_entity_poly.entity_id
_entity_poly.type
_entity_poly.pdbx_seq_one_letter_code
_entity_poly.pdbx_strand_id
1 'polypeptide(L)'
;MILIDGKKIAADLREGLKKEVSELKSKFNKVPGLTVILIGDMAPSQIYVRMKEKAANEAGLKSEVVKYPGEVEEKIVLNKIHELNKDDSVSGILVQLPLPKHIDKQKVIETILPSKDVDGFHPMNVGNLSSGYESSIPCTPLGC
;
A
#
# COMPACT_ATOMS: atom_id res chain seq x y z
N MET A 1 8.81 -17.33 29.72
CA MET A 1 8.17 -17.37 28.38
C MET A 1 8.00 -15.92 27.92
N ILE A 2 8.54 -15.55 26.75
CA ILE A 2 8.35 -14.20 26.19
C ILE A 2 7.14 -14.26 25.26
N LEU A 3 6.13 -13.44 25.53
CA LEU A 3 4.95 -13.32 24.68
C LEU A 3 5.20 -12.24 23.62
N ILE A 4 5.08 -12.60 22.35
CA ILE A 4 5.10 -11.64 21.22
C ILE A 4 3.66 -11.13 21.05
N ASP A 5 3.38 -9.92 21.57
CA ASP A 5 2.08 -9.27 21.43
C ASP A 5 2.05 -8.41 20.15
N GLY A 6 1.67 -9.02 19.04
CA GLY A 6 1.58 -8.34 17.75
C GLY A 6 0.57 -7.18 17.72
N LYS A 7 -0.49 -7.22 18.55
CA LYS A 7 -1.46 -6.12 18.63
C LYS A 7 -0.84 -4.89 19.28
N LYS A 8 -0.10 -5.09 20.37
CA LYS A 8 0.61 -4.02 21.06
C LYS A 8 1.67 -3.41 20.16
N ILE A 9 2.52 -4.24 19.53
CA ILE A 9 3.57 -3.77 18.61
C ILE A 9 2.96 -2.94 17.48
N ALA A 10 1.88 -3.42 16.85
CA ALA A 10 1.20 -2.68 15.79
C ALA A 10 0.57 -1.36 16.28
N ALA A 11 0.08 -1.30 17.52
CA ALA A 11 -0.45 -0.07 18.10
C ALA A 11 0.66 0.95 18.35
N ASP A 12 1.78 0.51 18.92
CA ASP A 12 2.94 1.36 19.21
C ASP A 12 3.55 1.92 17.90
N LEU A 13 3.64 1.10 16.84
CA LEU A 13 4.08 1.55 15.51
C LEU A 13 3.15 2.62 14.92
N ARG A 14 1.83 2.41 14.98
CA ARG A 14 0.87 3.41 14.48
C ARG A 14 0.93 4.73 15.24
N GLU A 15 1.14 4.68 16.54
CA GLU A 15 1.30 5.90 17.35
C GLU A 15 2.61 6.65 16.98
N GLY A 16 3.69 5.93 16.70
CA GLY A 16 4.92 6.49 16.16
C GLY A 16 4.69 7.18 14.81
N LEU A 17 4.07 6.48 13.86
CA LEU A 17 3.73 7.03 12.54
C LEU A 17 2.84 8.27 12.63
N LYS A 18 1.87 8.28 13.54
CA LYS A 18 1.01 9.46 13.75
C LYS A 18 1.79 10.70 14.15
N LYS A 19 2.83 10.56 14.99
CA LYS A 19 3.71 11.67 15.36
C LYS A 19 4.51 12.15 14.14
N GLU A 20 5.12 11.24 13.38
CA GLU A 20 5.87 11.59 12.18
C GLU A 20 4.99 12.29 11.13
N VAL A 21 3.79 11.80 10.87
CA VAL A 21 2.83 12.45 9.96
C VAL A 21 2.45 13.84 10.46
N SER A 22 2.22 14.01 11.75
CA SER A 22 1.96 15.34 12.37
C SER A 22 3.12 16.30 12.18
N GLU A 23 4.35 15.82 12.33
CA GLU A 23 5.56 16.62 12.08
C GLU A 23 5.71 17.00 10.60
N LEU A 24 5.50 16.06 9.67
CA LEU A 24 5.52 16.35 8.24
C LEU A 24 4.47 17.40 7.86
N LYS A 25 3.27 17.30 8.43
CA LYS A 25 2.21 18.27 8.22
C LYS A 25 2.59 19.64 8.75
N SER A 26 3.16 19.73 9.97
CA SER A 26 3.53 21.01 10.59
C SER A 26 4.73 21.68 9.92
N LYS A 27 5.75 20.89 9.52
CA LYS A 27 7.00 21.43 8.96
C LYS A 27 6.90 21.73 7.46
N PHE A 28 6.16 20.89 6.71
CA PHE A 28 6.17 20.92 5.24
C PHE A 28 4.78 21.10 4.62
N ASN A 29 3.74 21.20 5.45
CA ASN A 29 2.32 21.21 5.01
C ASN A 29 1.98 20.01 4.07
N LYS A 30 2.64 18.87 4.29
CA LYS A 30 2.44 17.64 3.50
C LYS A 30 1.87 16.54 4.38
N VAL A 31 0.89 15.82 3.84
CA VAL A 31 0.32 14.61 4.43
C VAL A 31 0.51 13.48 3.42
N PRO A 32 1.21 12.39 3.78
CA PRO A 32 1.39 11.26 2.86
C PRO A 32 0.04 10.65 2.45
N GLY A 33 -0.10 10.38 1.15
CA GLY A 33 -1.29 9.78 0.56
C GLY A 33 -1.06 8.30 0.23
N LEU A 34 -1.98 7.43 0.65
CA LEU A 34 -2.03 6.02 0.30
C LEU A 34 -3.27 5.75 -0.53
N THR A 35 -3.11 5.26 -1.76
CA THR A 35 -4.23 4.79 -2.58
C THR A 35 -4.24 3.28 -2.65
N VAL A 36 -5.37 2.68 -2.28
CA VAL A 36 -5.61 1.24 -2.35
C VAL A 36 -6.55 0.95 -3.50
N ILE A 37 -6.14 0.09 -4.43
CA ILE A 37 -6.99 -0.40 -5.52
C ILE A 37 -7.55 -1.76 -5.13
N LEU A 38 -8.88 -1.89 -5.13
CA LEU A 38 -9.59 -3.13 -4.86
C LEU A 38 -10.41 -3.52 -6.09
N ILE A 39 -10.22 -4.75 -6.59
CA ILE A 39 -10.92 -5.26 -7.76
C ILE A 39 -11.75 -6.48 -7.35
N GLY A 40 -13.04 -6.42 -7.66
CA GLY A 40 -14.00 -7.44 -7.25
C GLY A 40 -14.51 -7.26 -5.82
N ASP A 41 -15.31 -8.21 -5.38
CA ASP A 41 -16.09 -8.16 -4.15
C ASP A 41 -15.77 -9.26 -3.13
N MET A 42 -14.59 -9.89 -3.26
CA MET A 42 -14.15 -10.94 -2.33
C MET A 42 -14.17 -10.43 -0.88
N ALA A 43 -14.99 -11.06 -0.04
CA ALA A 43 -15.19 -10.64 1.34
C ALA A 43 -13.90 -10.52 2.16
N PRO A 44 -12.92 -11.45 2.09
CA PRO A 44 -11.64 -11.28 2.79
C PRO A 44 -10.89 -10.02 2.33
N SER A 45 -10.83 -9.74 1.03
CA SER A 45 -10.14 -8.56 0.47
C SER A 45 -10.78 -7.26 0.96
N GLN A 46 -12.12 -7.21 1.00
CA GLN A 46 -12.85 -6.05 1.53
C GLN A 46 -12.55 -5.79 3.01
N ILE A 47 -12.46 -6.85 3.83
CA ILE A 47 -12.12 -6.73 5.25
C ILE A 47 -10.71 -6.16 5.41
N TYR A 48 -9.73 -6.71 4.68
CA TYR A 48 -8.35 -6.23 4.74
C TYR A 48 -8.22 -4.77 4.30
N VAL A 49 -8.90 -4.38 3.21
CA VAL A 49 -8.89 -2.99 2.73
C VAL A 49 -9.49 -2.04 3.76
N ARG A 50 -10.64 -2.39 4.36
CA ARG A 50 -11.24 -1.57 5.45
C ARG A 50 -10.31 -1.43 6.65
N MET A 51 -9.62 -2.51 7.05
CA MET A 51 -8.66 -2.45 8.16
C MET A 51 -7.46 -1.57 7.83
N LYS A 52 -6.93 -1.64 6.60
CA LYS A 52 -5.84 -0.79 6.11
C LYS A 52 -6.26 0.68 6.09
N GLU A 53 -7.42 0.98 5.51
CA GLU A 53 -7.97 2.34 5.45
C GLU A 53 -8.15 2.93 6.86
N LYS A 54 -8.75 2.16 7.78
CA LYS A 54 -8.90 2.56 9.18
C LYS A 54 -7.55 2.87 9.82
N ALA A 55 -6.58 1.95 9.69
CA ALA A 55 -5.25 2.12 10.28
C ALA A 55 -4.49 3.32 9.70
N ALA A 56 -4.59 3.55 8.38
CA ALA A 56 -3.99 4.70 7.72
C ALA A 56 -4.60 6.01 8.23
N ASN A 57 -5.92 6.09 8.33
CA ASN A 57 -6.63 7.27 8.86
C ASN A 57 -6.29 7.53 10.34
N GLU A 58 -6.20 6.48 11.17
CA GLU A 58 -5.77 6.60 12.58
C GLU A 58 -4.34 7.12 12.71
N ALA A 59 -3.46 6.74 11.79
CA ALA A 59 -2.09 7.26 11.72
C ALA A 59 -1.99 8.68 11.11
N GLY A 60 -3.11 9.25 10.65
CA GLY A 60 -3.16 10.60 10.07
C GLY A 60 -2.77 10.67 8.60
N LEU A 61 -2.62 9.54 7.91
CA LEU A 61 -2.39 9.48 6.47
C LEU A 61 -3.67 9.85 5.71
N LYS A 62 -3.53 10.41 4.51
CA LYS A 62 -4.64 10.54 3.56
C LYS A 62 -4.82 9.17 2.87
N SER A 63 -5.92 8.48 3.14
CA SER A 63 -6.21 7.18 2.52
C SER A 63 -7.37 7.27 1.54
N GLU A 64 -7.21 6.70 0.36
CA GLU A 64 -8.24 6.59 -0.68
C GLU A 64 -8.37 5.14 -1.12
N VAL A 65 -9.59 4.66 -1.30
CA VAL A 65 -9.88 3.33 -1.84
C VAL A 65 -10.60 3.45 -3.17
N VAL A 66 -9.93 3.04 -4.24
CA VAL A 66 -10.50 2.94 -5.59
C VAL A 66 -11.03 1.54 -5.79
N LYS A 67 -12.34 1.40 -6.02
CA LYS A 67 -13.00 0.11 -6.19
C LYS A 67 -13.42 -0.11 -7.63
N TYR A 68 -13.12 -1.28 -8.15
CA TYR A 68 -13.56 -1.73 -9.47
C TYR A 68 -14.37 -3.03 -9.35
N PRO A 69 -15.36 -3.23 -10.24
CA PRO A 69 -16.03 -4.52 -10.36
C PRO A 69 -15.05 -5.60 -10.82
N GLY A 70 -15.39 -6.87 -10.57
CA GLY A 70 -14.53 -8.01 -10.93
C GLY A 70 -14.26 -8.16 -12.42
N GLU A 71 -15.13 -7.61 -13.27
CA GLU A 71 -15.10 -7.68 -14.74
C GLU A 71 -14.37 -6.48 -15.38
N VAL A 72 -13.79 -5.57 -14.56
CA VAL A 72 -13.07 -4.40 -15.08
C VAL A 72 -11.97 -4.82 -16.06
N GLU A 73 -11.86 -4.11 -17.17
CA GLU A 73 -10.77 -4.33 -18.13
C GLU A 73 -9.41 -3.98 -17.51
N GLU A 74 -8.40 -4.82 -17.75
CA GLU A 74 -7.02 -4.59 -17.30
C GLU A 74 -6.53 -3.19 -17.65
N LYS A 75 -6.81 -2.71 -18.86
CA LYS A 75 -6.39 -1.39 -19.35
C LYS A 75 -6.88 -0.25 -18.45
N ILE A 76 -8.08 -0.36 -17.88
CA ILE A 76 -8.65 0.66 -16.99
C ILE A 76 -7.84 0.71 -15.69
N VAL A 77 -7.49 -0.45 -15.14
CA VAL A 77 -6.67 -0.55 -13.92
C VAL A 77 -5.27 0.03 -14.17
N LEU A 78 -4.63 -0.36 -15.27
CA LEU A 78 -3.29 0.16 -15.62
C LEU A 78 -3.29 1.67 -15.85
N ASN A 79 -4.31 2.21 -16.53
CA ASN A 79 -4.44 3.65 -16.71
C ASN A 79 -4.59 4.37 -15.36
N LYS A 80 -5.37 3.82 -14.43
CA LYS A 80 -5.49 4.38 -13.08
C LYS A 80 -4.16 4.38 -12.34
N ILE A 81 -3.38 3.32 -12.44
CA ILE A 81 -2.03 3.27 -11.83
C ILE A 81 -1.13 4.34 -12.47
N HIS A 82 -1.18 4.53 -13.80
CA HIS A 82 -0.41 5.59 -14.46
C HIS A 82 -0.81 7.00 -14.00
N GLU A 83 -2.10 7.25 -13.73
CA GLU A 83 -2.57 8.51 -13.14
C GLU A 83 -1.99 8.70 -11.73
N LEU A 84 -2.13 7.68 -10.87
CA LEU A 84 -1.62 7.72 -9.50
C LEU A 84 -0.09 7.86 -9.43
N ASN A 85 0.63 7.28 -10.38
CA ASN A 85 2.08 7.44 -10.49
C ASN A 85 2.48 8.91 -10.71
N LYS A 86 1.67 9.68 -11.43
CA LYS A 86 1.91 11.10 -11.75
C LYS A 86 1.38 12.06 -10.68
N ASP A 87 0.55 11.58 -9.76
CA ASP A 87 -0.05 12.40 -8.72
C ASP A 87 0.91 12.55 -7.54
N ASP A 88 1.46 13.75 -7.35
CA ASP A 88 2.38 14.06 -6.25
C ASP A 88 1.71 13.97 -4.85
N SER A 89 0.38 13.97 -4.79
CA SER A 89 -0.35 13.79 -3.52
C SER A 89 -0.42 12.33 -3.09
N VAL A 90 -0.13 11.39 -3.99
CA VAL A 90 -0.10 9.95 -3.75
C VAL A 90 1.34 9.52 -3.47
N SER A 91 1.63 9.21 -2.23
CA SER A 91 2.95 8.73 -1.78
C SER A 91 3.10 7.22 -1.93
N GLY A 92 2.01 6.47 -1.90
CA GLY A 92 2.01 5.01 -2.00
C GLY A 92 0.79 4.47 -2.72
N ILE A 93 1.00 3.41 -3.49
CA ILE A 93 -0.02 2.67 -4.22
C ILE A 93 0.00 1.22 -3.76
N LEU A 94 -1.17 0.69 -3.42
CA LEU A 94 -1.37 -0.70 -3.05
C LEU A 94 -2.47 -1.30 -3.92
N VAL A 95 -2.19 -2.39 -4.60
CA VAL A 95 -3.21 -3.16 -5.33
C VAL A 95 -3.51 -4.43 -4.55
N GLN A 96 -4.72 -4.52 -4.01
CA GLN A 96 -5.10 -5.64 -3.15
C GLN A 96 -5.19 -6.95 -3.94
N LEU A 97 -4.36 -7.90 -3.59
CA LEU A 97 -4.38 -9.26 -4.15
C LEU A 97 -5.40 -10.14 -3.40
N PRO A 98 -5.93 -11.19 -4.04
CA PRO A 98 -5.69 -11.62 -5.43
C PRO A 98 -6.46 -10.79 -6.46
N LEU A 99 -5.97 -10.78 -7.71
CA LEU A 99 -6.65 -10.16 -8.86
C LEU A 99 -7.52 -11.18 -9.59
N PRO A 100 -8.56 -10.72 -10.34
CA PRO A 100 -9.26 -11.55 -11.30
C PRO A 100 -8.32 -12.17 -12.33
N LYS A 101 -8.63 -13.39 -12.81
CA LYS A 101 -7.73 -14.17 -13.69
C LYS A 101 -7.37 -13.49 -15.02
N HIS A 102 -8.22 -12.59 -15.52
CA HIS A 102 -8.01 -11.88 -16.78
C HIS A 102 -7.10 -10.64 -16.64
N ILE A 103 -6.71 -10.30 -15.41
CA ILE A 103 -5.78 -9.19 -15.13
C ILE A 103 -4.42 -9.79 -14.80
N ASP A 104 -3.41 -9.41 -15.56
CA ASP A 104 -2.04 -9.85 -15.34
C ASP A 104 -1.45 -9.16 -14.09
N LYS A 105 -1.28 -9.97 -13.04
CA LYS A 105 -0.72 -9.50 -11.77
C LYS A 105 0.68 -8.89 -11.94
N GLN A 106 1.53 -9.52 -12.74
CA GLN A 106 2.91 -9.06 -12.93
C GLN A 106 2.94 -7.69 -13.59
N LYS A 107 2.15 -7.54 -14.64
CA LYS A 107 2.01 -6.27 -15.36
C LYS A 107 1.46 -5.14 -14.48
N VAL A 108 0.49 -5.45 -13.61
CA VAL A 108 -0.04 -4.48 -12.63
C VAL A 108 1.06 -4.05 -11.67
N ILE A 109 1.82 -4.98 -11.08
CA ILE A 109 2.91 -4.70 -10.16
C ILE A 109 3.99 -3.85 -10.85
N GLU A 110 4.41 -4.20 -12.06
CA GLU A 110 5.45 -3.49 -12.81
C GLU A 110 5.00 -2.10 -13.31
N THR A 111 3.69 -1.84 -13.36
CA THR A 111 3.15 -0.53 -13.73
C THR A 111 3.24 0.47 -12.57
N ILE A 112 3.29 0.02 -11.33
CA ILE A 112 3.49 0.88 -10.16
C ILE A 112 4.94 1.39 -10.17
N LEU A 113 5.15 2.69 -9.93
CA LEU A 113 6.52 3.18 -9.74
C LEU A 113 7.17 2.51 -8.52
N PRO A 114 8.42 2.04 -8.60
CA PRO A 114 9.11 1.42 -7.46
C PRO A 114 9.09 2.27 -6.19
N SER A 115 9.16 3.59 -6.33
CA SER A 115 9.10 4.54 -5.22
C SER A 115 7.72 4.69 -4.57
N LYS A 116 6.66 4.20 -5.24
CA LYS A 116 5.28 4.22 -4.75
C LYS A 116 4.75 2.80 -4.43
N ASP A 117 5.54 1.76 -4.69
CA ASP A 117 5.21 0.37 -4.36
C ASP A 117 5.39 0.13 -2.86
N VAL A 118 4.30 0.22 -2.11
CA VAL A 118 4.32 0.03 -0.64
C VAL A 118 4.30 -1.44 -0.21
N ASP A 119 3.99 -2.36 -1.12
CA ASP A 119 4.03 -3.80 -0.85
C ASP A 119 5.43 -4.41 -1.11
N GLY A 120 6.33 -3.68 -1.79
CA GLY A 120 7.68 -4.15 -2.11
C GLY A 120 7.71 -5.32 -3.11
N PHE A 121 6.70 -5.43 -3.97
CA PHE A 121 6.58 -6.53 -4.94
C PHE A 121 7.15 -6.19 -6.32
N HIS A 122 7.42 -4.92 -6.60
CA HIS A 122 8.04 -4.51 -7.85
C HIS A 122 9.41 -5.15 -8.00
N PRO A 123 9.78 -5.71 -9.19
CA PRO A 123 11.08 -6.38 -9.41
C PRO A 123 12.29 -5.55 -8.98
N MET A 124 12.26 -4.23 -9.17
CA MET A 124 13.31 -3.32 -8.69
C MET A 124 13.45 -3.37 -7.17
N ASN A 125 12.33 -3.32 -6.42
CA ASN A 125 12.33 -3.35 -4.96
C ASN A 125 12.82 -4.72 -4.45
N VAL A 126 12.34 -5.80 -5.07
CA VAL A 126 12.80 -7.16 -4.75
C VAL A 126 14.30 -7.33 -5.03
N GLY A 127 14.77 -6.82 -6.17
CA GLY A 127 16.18 -6.85 -6.55
C GLY A 127 17.06 -6.06 -5.58
N ASN A 128 16.65 -4.86 -5.23
CA ASN A 128 17.33 -4.01 -4.25
C ASN A 128 17.42 -4.69 -2.90
N LEU A 129 16.29 -5.21 -2.39
CA LEU A 129 16.26 -5.92 -1.12
C LEU A 129 17.20 -7.15 -1.11
N SER A 130 17.18 -7.95 -2.18
CA SER A 130 18.06 -9.12 -2.32
C SER A 130 19.54 -8.76 -2.40
N SER A 131 19.87 -7.57 -2.89
CA SER A 131 21.24 -7.06 -3.04
C SER A 131 21.71 -6.24 -1.84
N GLY A 132 20.87 -6.10 -0.79
CA GLY A 132 21.20 -5.35 0.42
C GLY A 132 21.08 -3.84 0.28
N TYR A 133 20.41 -3.35 -0.76
CA TYR A 133 20.08 -1.93 -0.92
C TYR A 133 18.80 -1.57 -0.18
N GLU A 134 18.67 -0.28 0.16
CA GLU A 134 17.45 0.26 0.75
C GLU A 134 16.25 0.09 -0.20
N SER A 135 15.15 -0.48 0.30
CA SER A 135 13.97 -0.77 -0.49
C SER A 135 12.74 -0.99 0.39
N SER A 136 11.56 -0.93 -0.21
CA SER A 136 10.33 -1.38 0.44
C SER A 136 10.40 -2.88 0.74
N ILE A 137 10.15 -3.24 2.00
CA ILE A 137 10.15 -4.64 2.46
C ILE A 137 8.70 -5.12 2.52
N PRO A 138 8.35 -6.27 1.91
CA PRO A 138 7.01 -6.82 2.02
C PRO A 138 6.59 -6.98 3.49
N CYS A 139 5.38 -6.50 3.82
CA CYS A 139 4.93 -6.37 5.21
C CYS A 139 4.90 -7.70 5.98
N THR A 140 4.56 -8.81 5.32
CA THR A 140 4.49 -10.13 5.98
C THR A 140 5.88 -10.63 6.41
N PRO A 141 6.91 -10.68 5.54
CA PRO A 141 8.27 -10.99 5.96
C PRO A 141 8.81 -10.01 7.01
N LEU A 142 8.53 -8.72 6.87
CA LEU A 142 8.98 -7.72 7.84
C LEU A 142 8.40 -7.96 9.23
N GLY A 143 7.14 -8.42 9.30
CA GLY A 143 6.48 -8.74 10.57
C GLY A 143 6.98 -10.03 11.23
N CYS A 144 7.61 -10.92 10.48
CA CYS A 144 8.17 -12.17 11.01
C CYS A 144 9.54 -11.97 11.65
#